data_d040ec5fc2d12363517e8c7a5d6a26c0
#
_entry.id   d040ec5fc2d12363517e8c7a5d6a26c0
#
_cell.length_a   1.000
_cell.length_b   1.000
_cell.length_c   1.000
_cell.angle_alpha   90.00
_cell.angle_beta   90.00
_cell.angle_gamma   90.00
#
_symmetry.space_group_name_H-M   'P 1'
#
loop_
_entity.id
_entity.type
_entity.pdbx_description
1 polymer ?
#
loop_
_entity_poly.entity_id
_entity_poly.type
_entity_poly.pdbx_seq_one_letter_code
_entity_poly.pdbx_strand_id
1 'polypeptide(L)'
;GSEMCIRDSIESALYAVIAIYTSSRVMDVILYGADRGKIIYVITDNSKELSDSIMSLLNRGVTLLNVTGAYTGAQRQMLMCTVRRNEVAAVCRLAAECDKNAFIIVGEAGEVLGEGFKTKT
;
A
#
# COMPACT_ATOMS: atom_id res chain seq x y z
N GLY A 1 -28.54 -31.15 32.86
CA GLY A 1 -29.71 -30.73 32.33
C GLY A 1 -29.67 -29.91 31.06
N SER A 2 -30.79 -29.32 30.78
CA SER A 2 -30.97 -28.53 29.59
C SER A 2 -30.06 -27.27 29.55
N GLU A 3 -29.71 -26.74 30.71
CA GLU A 3 -28.83 -25.60 30.81
C GLU A 3 -27.41 -25.89 30.31
N MET A 4 -26.90 -27.08 30.62
CA MET A 4 -25.60 -27.51 30.13
C MET A 4 -25.60 -27.69 28.61
N CYS A 5 -26.68 -28.24 28.05
CA CYS A 5 -26.80 -28.39 26.60
C CYS A 5 -26.85 -27.05 25.88
N ILE A 6 -27.54 -26.05 26.46
CA ILE A 6 -27.63 -24.70 25.89
C ILE A 6 -26.25 -24.04 25.96
N ARG A 7 -25.55 -24.17 27.08
CA ARG A 7 -24.22 -23.59 27.24
C ARG A 7 -23.23 -24.20 26.25
N ASP A 8 -23.23 -25.51 26.08
CA ASP A 8 -22.37 -26.20 25.11
C ASP A 8 -22.67 -25.75 23.69
N SER A 9 -23.95 -25.55 23.35
CA SER A 9 -24.34 -25.03 22.02
C SER A 9 -23.85 -23.62 21.79
N ILE A 10 -23.93 -22.77 22.81
CA ILE A 10 -23.45 -21.37 22.72
C ILE A 10 -21.91 -21.36 22.55
N GLU A 11 -21.20 -22.16 23.34
CA GLU A 11 -19.74 -22.27 23.22
C GLU A 11 -19.34 -22.77 21.84
N SER A 12 -20.00 -23.80 21.33
CA SER A 12 -19.74 -24.33 19.99
C SER A 12 -19.99 -23.27 18.91
N ALA A 13 -21.07 -22.49 19.05
CA ALA A 13 -21.36 -21.40 18.12
C ALA A 13 -20.30 -20.31 18.14
N LEU A 14 -19.82 -19.93 19.32
CA LEU A 14 -18.78 -18.94 19.49
C LEU A 14 -17.46 -19.42 18.87
N TYR A 15 -17.08 -20.66 19.11
CA TYR A 15 -15.88 -21.24 18.50
C TYR A 15 -15.99 -21.29 16.98
N ALA A 16 -17.17 -21.61 16.46
CA ALA A 16 -17.40 -21.64 15.03
C ALA A 16 -17.24 -20.25 14.41
N VAL A 17 -17.77 -19.21 15.05
CA VAL A 17 -17.63 -17.83 14.59
C VAL A 17 -16.17 -17.40 14.59
N ILE A 18 -15.45 -17.68 15.66
CA ILE A 18 -14.02 -17.36 15.77
C ILE A 18 -13.23 -18.09 14.69
N ALA A 19 -13.51 -19.36 14.48
CA ALA A 19 -12.83 -20.18 13.46
C ALA A 19 -13.08 -19.64 12.06
N ILE A 20 -14.31 -19.26 11.72
CA ILE A 20 -14.67 -18.68 10.43
C ILE A 20 -13.96 -17.36 10.23
N TYR A 21 -13.99 -16.47 11.24
CA TYR A 21 -13.33 -15.18 11.17
C TYR A 21 -11.82 -15.33 10.97
N THR A 22 -11.18 -16.19 11.77
CA THR A 22 -9.74 -16.44 11.67
C THR A 22 -9.37 -17.02 10.31
N SER A 23 -10.14 -18.00 9.83
CA SER A 23 -9.92 -18.61 8.50
C SER A 23 -10.04 -17.57 7.39
N SER A 24 -11.04 -16.70 7.47
CA SER A 24 -11.23 -15.64 6.47
C SER A 24 -10.04 -14.69 6.43
N ARG A 25 -9.53 -14.29 7.58
CA ARG A 25 -8.36 -13.39 7.66
C ARG A 25 -7.10 -14.07 7.10
N VAL A 26 -6.89 -15.34 7.46
CA VAL A 26 -5.75 -16.11 6.94
C VAL A 26 -5.86 -16.28 5.43
N MET A 27 -7.04 -16.58 4.91
CA MET A 27 -7.25 -16.70 3.47
C MET A 27 -6.99 -15.41 2.75
N ASP A 28 -7.42 -14.27 3.30
CA ASP A 28 -7.15 -12.96 2.70
C ASP A 28 -5.64 -12.71 2.61
N VAL A 29 -4.89 -13.01 3.65
CA VAL A 29 -3.44 -12.85 3.66
C VAL A 29 -2.78 -13.76 2.63
N ILE A 30 -3.24 -15.01 2.51
CA ILE A 30 -2.69 -15.99 1.57
C ILE A 30 -3.01 -15.58 0.12
N LEU A 31 -4.27 -15.27 -0.16
CA LEU A 31 -4.73 -14.99 -1.53
C LEU A 31 -4.27 -13.63 -2.05
N TYR A 32 -4.36 -12.60 -1.21
CA TYR A 32 -4.04 -11.24 -1.63
C TYR A 32 -2.65 -10.81 -1.21
N GLY A 33 -2.07 -11.52 -0.26
CA GLY A 33 -0.71 -11.30 0.22
C GLY A 33 -0.57 -10.08 1.10
N ALA A 34 0.20 -10.20 2.18
CA ALA A 34 0.55 -9.07 3.02
C ALA A 34 1.50 -8.12 2.29
N ASP A 35 2.15 -8.62 1.25
CA ASP A 35 3.15 -7.89 0.47
C ASP A 35 2.57 -7.25 -0.79
N ARG A 36 1.25 -7.16 -0.88
CA ARG A 36 0.61 -6.51 -2.01
C ARG A 36 0.98 -5.04 -2.02
N GLY A 37 1.66 -4.62 -3.09
CA GLY A 37 2.18 -3.28 -3.19
C GLY A 37 1.17 -2.27 -3.67
N LYS A 38 1.46 -1.02 -3.39
CA LYS A 38 0.76 0.12 -3.96
C LYS A 38 1.73 0.88 -4.83
N ILE A 39 1.25 1.34 -5.99
CA ILE A 39 2.04 2.19 -6.87
C ILE A 39 1.59 3.62 -6.62
N ILE A 40 2.54 4.50 -6.36
CA ILE A 40 2.26 5.91 -6.15
C ILE A 40 2.93 6.72 -7.24
N TYR A 41 2.14 7.54 -7.93
CA TYR A 41 2.62 8.50 -8.91
C TYR A 41 2.44 9.89 -8.35
N VAL A 42 3.49 10.69 -8.32
CA VAL A 42 3.43 12.05 -7.84
C VAL A 42 3.95 12.98 -8.92
N ILE A 43 3.12 13.94 -9.33
CA ILE A 43 3.52 14.97 -10.26
C ILE A 43 3.76 16.24 -9.44
N THR A 44 5.01 16.67 -9.39
CA THR A 44 5.42 17.81 -8.59
C THR A 44 6.65 18.48 -9.21
N ASP A 45 6.82 19.75 -8.91
CA ASP A 45 8.01 20.49 -9.34
C ASP A 45 9.20 20.22 -8.43
N ASN A 46 8.97 19.65 -7.25
CA ASN A 46 9.99 19.33 -6.27
C ASN A 46 10.29 17.83 -6.22
N SER A 47 10.29 17.17 -7.38
CA SER A 47 10.44 15.71 -7.47
C SER A 47 11.75 15.20 -6.86
N LYS A 48 12.85 15.94 -7.03
CA LYS A 48 14.15 15.53 -6.51
C LYS A 48 14.17 15.53 -4.98
N GLU A 49 13.65 16.57 -4.36
CA GLU A 49 13.57 16.67 -2.91
C GLU A 49 12.67 15.58 -2.33
N LEU A 50 11.53 15.35 -2.97
CA LEU A 50 10.61 14.33 -2.55
C LEU A 50 11.23 12.93 -2.69
N SER A 51 11.92 12.67 -3.80
CA SER A 51 12.55 11.37 -4.01
C SER A 51 13.64 11.11 -2.96
N ASP A 52 14.44 12.12 -2.63
CA ASP A 52 15.46 12.00 -1.60
C ASP A 52 14.84 11.71 -0.25
N SER A 53 13.75 12.37 0.09
CA SER A 53 13.01 12.12 1.33
C SER A 53 12.45 10.72 1.41
N ILE A 54 11.86 10.24 0.33
CA ILE A 54 11.30 8.87 0.29
C ILE A 54 12.40 7.83 0.44
N MET A 55 13.50 7.99 -0.29
CA MET A 55 14.62 7.05 -0.21
C MET A 55 15.25 7.03 1.18
N SER A 56 15.38 8.21 1.84
CA SER A 56 15.97 8.30 3.16
C SER A 56 15.09 7.73 4.26
N LEU A 57 13.80 8.08 4.24
CA LEU A 57 12.88 7.77 5.32
C LEU A 57 12.24 6.41 5.19
N LEU A 58 11.91 6.00 3.98
CA LEU A 58 11.22 4.74 3.73
C LEU A 58 12.13 3.65 3.17
N ASN A 59 13.33 4.01 2.79
CA ASN A 59 14.30 3.09 2.18
C ASN A 59 13.70 2.36 0.97
N ARG A 60 12.97 3.11 0.12
CA ARG A 60 12.35 2.61 -1.09
C ARG A 60 12.97 3.28 -2.29
N GLY A 61 13.14 2.53 -3.37
CA GLY A 61 13.61 3.06 -4.63
C GLY A 61 12.55 3.93 -5.29
N VAL A 62 12.98 5.00 -5.93
CA VAL A 62 12.11 5.93 -6.62
C VAL A 62 12.57 6.06 -8.06
N THR A 63 11.64 6.01 -9.00
CA THR A 63 11.92 6.21 -10.42
C THR A 63 11.35 7.56 -10.84
N LEU A 64 12.17 8.36 -11.51
CA LEU A 64 11.73 9.64 -12.05
C LEU A 64 11.45 9.47 -13.54
N LEU A 65 10.29 9.99 -13.96
CA LEU A 65 9.85 9.94 -15.35
C LEU A 65 9.67 11.36 -15.87
N ASN A 66 10.12 11.59 -17.09
CA ASN A 66 9.86 12.85 -17.76
C ASN A 66 8.50 12.80 -18.41
N VAL A 67 7.64 13.74 -18.07
CA VAL A 67 6.27 13.81 -18.59
C VAL A 67 6.00 15.18 -19.16
N THR A 68 5.04 15.24 -20.09
CA THR A 68 4.63 16.50 -20.72
C THR A 68 3.14 16.68 -20.46
N GLY A 69 2.77 17.83 -19.90
CA GLY A 69 1.37 18.16 -19.72
C GLY A 69 0.70 18.39 -21.06
N ALA A 70 -0.38 17.68 -21.32
CA ALA A 70 -1.08 17.75 -22.60
C ALA A 70 -1.72 19.13 -22.83
N TYR A 71 -2.19 19.74 -21.77
CA TYR A 71 -2.88 21.03 -21.84
C TYR A 71 -1.91 22.21 -21.95
N THR A 72 -0.89 22.23 -21.08
CA THR A 72 0.06 23.34 -21.00
C THR A 72 1.28 23.14 -21.88
N GLY A 73 1.58 21.92 -22.28
CA GLY A 73 2.80 21.56 -22.98
C GLY A 73 4.05 21.64 -22.10
N ALA A 74 3.90 21.90 -20.81
CA ALA A 74 5.02 22.02 -19.91
C ALA A 74 5.66 20.66 -19.62
N GLN A 75 6.98 20.63 -19.63
CA GLN A 75 7.73 19.44 -19.25
C GLN A 75 7.87 19.40 -17.73
N ARG A 76 7.50 18.29 -17.14
CA ARG A 76 7.58 18.08 -15.71
C ARG A 76 8.16 16.70 -15.43
N GLN A 77 8.50 16.46 -14.19
CA GLN A 77 8.94 15.14 -13.77
C GLN A 77 7.86 14.51 -12.90
N MET A 78 7.60 13.26 -13.19
CA MET A 78 6.70 12.45 -12.37
C MET A 78 7.53 11.45 -11.60
N LEU A 79 7.21 11.32 -10.33
CA LEU A 79 7.87 10.38 -9.45
C LEU A 79 7.00 9.12 -9.35
N MET A 80 7.61 7.97 -9.54
CA MET A 80 6.93 6.69 -9.39
C MET A 80 7.63 5.90 -8.31
N CYS A 81 6.89 5.44 -7.32
CA CYS A 81 7.44 4.54 -6.32
C CYS A 81 6.43 3.46 -5.99
N THR A 82 6.95 2.30 -5.62
CA THR A 82 6.15 1.18 -5.18
C THR A 82 6.42 0.99 -3.69
N VAL A 83 5.36 1.03 -2.91
CA VAL A 83 5.46 0.94 -1.46
C VAL A 83 4.47 -0.08 -0.95
N ARG A 84 4.62 -0.45 0.30
CA ARG A 84 3.66 -1.30 0.98
C ARG A 84 2.45 -0.47 1.40
N ARG A 85 1.34 -1.15 1.60
CA ARG A 85 0.07 -0.51 1.95
C ARG A 85 0.19 0.44 3.15
N ASN A 86 0.96 0.05 4.17
CA ASN A 86 1.13 0.85 5.37
C ASN A 86 2.05 2.06 5.18
N GLU A 87 2.74 2.15 4.05
CA GLU A 87 3.65 3.26 3.74
C GLU A 87 3.00 4.36 2.91
N VAL A 88 1.80 4.12 2.39
CA VAL A 88 1.11 5.06 1.51
C VAL A 88 0.87 6.41 2.19
N ALA A 89 0.38 6.37 3.44
CA ALA A 89 0.11 7.60 4.18
C ALA A 89 1.37 8.43 4.40
N ALA A 90 2.50 7.77 4.66
CA ALA A 90 3.78 8.46 4.84
C ALA A 90 4.22 9.16 3.56
N VAL A 91 4.09 8.50 2.40
CA VAL A 91 4.45 9.09 1.11
C VAL A 91 3.56 10.28 0.79
N CYS A 92 2.25 10.15 1.02
CA CYS A 92 1.31 11.24 0.77
C CYS A 92 1.63 12.46 1.64
N ARG A 93 1.99 12.23 2.90
CA ARG A 93 2.36 13.32 3.81
C ARG A 93 3.64 14.01 3.36
N LEU A 94 4.67 13.24 2.98
CA LEU A 94 5.93 13.80 2.48
C LEU A 94 5.70 14.62 1.22
N ALA A 95 4.86 14.13 0.31
CA ALA A 95 4.54 14.86 -0.91
C ALA A 95 3.83 16.17 -0.62
N ALA A 96 2.88 16.16 0.31
CA ALA A 96 2.16 17.38 0.70
C ALA A 96 3.07 18.40 1.38
N GLU A 97 4.05 17.93 2.17
CA GLU A 97 5.02 18.82 2.80
C GLU A 97 5.98 19.45 1.79
N CYS A 98 6.37 18.70 0.77
CA CYS A 98 7.27 19.21 -0.28
C CYS A 98 6.57 20.16 -1.24
N ASP A 99 5.32 19.90 -1.57
CA ASP A 99 4.58 20.70 -2.55
C ASP A 99 3.08 20.57 -2.27
N LYS A 100 2.46 21.67 -1.91
CA LYS A 100 1.02 21.71 -1.64
C LYS A 100 0.19 21.41 -2.88
N ASN A 101 0.73 21.68 -4.05
CA ASN A 101 0.06 21.51 -5.34
C ASN A 101 0.43 20.19 -6.00
N ALA A 102 1.08 19.29 -5.29
CA ALA A 102 1.45 17.99 -5.82
C ALA A 102 0.20 17.18 -6.15
N PHE A 103 0.21 16.52 -7.31
CA PHE A 103 -0.86 15.65 -7.74
C PHE A 103 -0.43 14.21 -7.47
N ILE A 104 -1.19 13.51 -6.64
CA ILE A 104 -0.83 12.18 -6.18
C ILE A 104 -1.87 11.18 -6.68
N ILE A 105 -1.39 10.13 -7.35
CA ILE A 105 -2.22 9.02 -7.80
C ILE A 105 -1.75 7.76 -7.08
N VAL A 106 -2.67 7.07 -6.42
CA VAL A 106 -2.38 5.82 -5.74
C VAL A 106 -3.12 4.70 -6.45
N GLY A 107 -2.38 3.73 -6.94
CA GLY A 107 -2.95 2.57 -7.60
C GLY A 107 -2.55 1.29 -6.88
N GLU A 108 -3.21 0.20 -7.22
CA GLU A 108 -2.86 -1.10 -6.70
C GLU A 108 -1.93 -1.83 -7.67
N ALA A 109 -0.83 -2.35 -7.12
CA ALA A 109 0.02 -3.27 -7.85
C ALA A 109 -0.47 -4.69 -7.56
N GLY A 110 -0.70 -5.47 -8.60
CA GLY A 110 -1.15 -6.85 -8.42
C GLY A 110 -0.11 -7.71 -7.73
N GLU A 111 1.13 -7.61 -8.18
CA GLU A 111 2.25 -8.34 -7.62
C GLU A 111 3.51 -7.53 -7.81
N VAL A 112 4.34 -7.46 -6.78
CA VAL A 112 5.63 -6.78 -6.84
C VAL A 112 6.71 -7.78 -6.49
N LEU A 113 7.61 -8.00 -7.42
CA LEU A 113 8.76 -8.89 -7.24
C LEU A 113 10.02 -8.05 -7.29
N GLY A 114 10.91 -8.26 -6.36
CA GLY A 114 12.15 -7.55 -6.31
C GLY A 114 12.62 -7.25 -4.90
N GLU A 115 13.65 -6.45 -4.80
CA GLU A 115 14.27 -6.10 -3.53
C GLU A 115 13.29 -5.34 -2.65
N GLY A 116 13.13 -5.80 -1.41
CA GLY A 116 12.20 -5.21 -0.45
C GLY A 116 10.78 -5.71 -0.53
N PHE A 117 10.46 -6.59 -1.50
CA PHE A 117 9.15 -7.20 -1.68
C PHE A 117 9.30 -8.72 -1.77
N LYS A 118 8.33 -9.40 -2.39
CA LYS A 118 8.40 -10.83 -2.57
C LYS A 118 9.65 -11.22 -3.34
N THR A 119 10.32 -12.28 -2.91
CA THR A 119 11.43 -12.82 -3.68
C THR A 119 10.94 -13.46 -4.96
N LYS A 120 11.75 -13.35 -6.00
CA LYS A 120 11.50 -14.04 -7.25
C LYS A 120 11.82 -15.52 -7.07
N THR A 121 10.85 -16.36 -7.17
CA THR A 121 11.07 -17.82 -7.16
C THR A 121 10.24 -18.47 -8.23
#